data_0132bfb140b5c03d26640c41ce1e5741
#
_entry.id   0132bfb140b5c03d26640c41ce1e5741
#
_cell.length_a   1.000
_cell.length_b   1.000
_cell.length_c   1.000
_cell.angle_alpha   90.00
_cell.angle_beta   90.00
_cell.angle_gamma   90.00
#
_symmetry.space_group_name_H-M   'P 1'
#
loop_
_entity.id
_entity.type
_entity.pdbx_description
1 polymer ?
#
loop_
_entity_poly.entity_id
_entity_poly.type
_entity_poly.pdbx_seq_one_letter_code
_entity_poly.pdbx_strand_id
1 'polypeptide(L)'
;MIRTGLVVAVALAAAVFADTAYAQFYKGKTVTMIINYPAGGPTDIEGRIVAQHLPAHIAGKPTIVIKNVGGAGGVIGTNQLAEAVPNGETIGFFTIDVVAQLLGNPALRVNYADFEMIAGVEEPLVAYARKDTPPGLAVATDIMQAHEFKALSLNAQNSNTINQALSLDLLGLKYRAIPAYRGLKEVETAILQNEGQLANTSLPGWTGSVEPTMGNIVLPLWQLAPRGKDGSYPRSPALPGLPTFEEFYATAKGGQRPSGFTYEVLRASSDPMVGMFRTALMPPKTPSEPVALMRSAFVELWKNPEFIRDYANVIKTKPIFVTGEEAQDIVAALAKVKPEIKAFLLDYSNRLVR
;
A
#
# COMPACT_ATOMS: atom_id res chain seq x y z
N MET A 1 -7.02 -20.07 -54.59
CA MET A 1 -7.45 -18.76 -54.01
C MET A 1 -8.67 -18.84 -53.09
N ILE A 2 -9.55 -19.84 -53.15
CA ILE A 2 -10.77 -19.96 -52.33
C ILE A 2 -10.49 -20.43 -50.90
N ARG A 3 -9.45 -21.25 -50.65
CA ARG A 3 -9.12 -21.75 -49.31
C ARG A 3 -8.53 -20.70 -48.33
N THR A 4 -7.83 -19.71 -48.84
CA THR A 4 -7.24 -18.64 -48.01
C THR A 4 -8.29 -17.64 -47.51
N GLY A 5 -9.31 -17.35 -48.32
CA GLY A 5 -10.39 -16.45 -47.93
C GLY A 5 -11.30 -17.01 -46.82
N LEU A 6 -11.49 -18.33 -46.79
CA LEU A 6 -12.32 -18.97 -45.74
C LEU A 6 -11.64 -18.97 -44.36
N VAL A 7 -10.34 -19.16 -44.31
CA VAL A 7 -9.57 -19.13 -43.04
C VAL A 7 -9.55 -17.72 -42.45
N VAL A 8 -9.39 -16.69 -43.26
CA VAL A 8 -9.42 -15.30 -42.80
C VAL A 8 -10.83 -14.88 -42.31
N ALA A 9 -11.90 -15.32 -43.02
CA ALA A 9 -13.27 -15.04 -42.59
C ALA A 9 -13.65 -15.74 -41.28
N VAL A 10 -13.17 -16.96 -41.04
CA VAL A 10 -13.39 -17.70 -39.78
C VAL A 10 -12.62 -17.05 -38.65
N ALA A 11 -11.36 -16.58 -38.86
CA ALA A 11 -10.57 -15.89 -37.86
C ALA A 11 -11.18 -14.52 -37.49
N LEU A 12 -11.69 -13.76 -38.46
CA LEU A 12 -12.40 -12.50 -38.19
C LEU A 12 -13.70 -12.74 -37.42
N ALA A 13 -14.47 -13.76 -37.77
CA ALA A 13 -15.71 -14.11 -37.08
C ALA A 13 -15.43 -14.53 -35.64
N ALA A 14 -14.39 -15.34 -35.38
CA ALA A 14 -13.98 -15.74 -34.03
C ALA A 14 -13.55 -14.55 -33.18
N ALA A 15 -12.85 -13.55 -33.74
CA ALA A 15 -12.45 -12.33 -33.02
C ALA A 15 -13.69 -11.48 -32.63
N VAL A 16 -14.67 -11.35 -33.50
CA VAL A 16 -15.90 -10.57 -33.22
C VAL A 16 -16.77 -11.28 -32.16
N PHE A 17 -16.80 -12.61 -32.12
CA PHE A 17 -17.52 -13.36 -31.08
C PHE A 17 -16.81 -13.34 -29.75
N ALA A 18 -15.48 -13.27 -29.70
CA ALA A 18 -14.74 -13.11 -28.47
C ALA A 18 -15.00 -11.74 -27.82
N ASP A 19 -14.97 -10.65 -28.60
CA ASP A 19 -15.28 -9.30 -28.08
C ASP A 19 -16.71 -9.19 -27.53
N THR A 20 -17.69 -9.85 -28.13
CA THR A 20 -19.06 -9.84 -27.63
C THR A 20 -19.25 -10.68 -26.37
N ALA A 21 -18.51 -11.76 -26.19
CA ALA A 21 -18.54 -12.57 -24.97
C ALA A 21 -17.91 -11.80 -23.77
N TYR A 22 -16.76 -11.17 -23.99
CA TYR A 22 -16.11 -10.33 -22.98
C TYR A 22 -16.98 -9.13 -22.54
N ALA A 23 -17.73 -8.52 -23.47
CA ALA A 23 -18.62 -7.40 -23.15
C ALA A 23 -19.82 -7.81 -22.28
N GLN A 24 -20.14 -9.08 -22.15
CA GLN A 24 -21.31 -9.57 -21.40
C GLN A 24 -20.98 -10.02 -19.97
N PHE A 25 -19.72 -10.34 -19.62
CA PHE A 25 -19.39 -10.96 -18.34
C PHE A 25 -19.89 -10.13 -17.13
N TYR A 26 -19.64 -8.83 -17.11
CA TYR A 26 -20.05 -7.95 -16.02
C TYR A 26 -21.38 -7.21 -16.24
N LYS A 27 -22.06 -7.43 -17.36
CA LYS A 27 -23.33 -6.75 -17.67
C LYS A 27 -24.41 -7.05 -16.64
N GLY A 28 -24.93 -6.00 -16.01
CA GLY A 28 -25.96 -6.10 -14.97
C GLY A 28 -25.48 -6.66 -13.63
N LYS A 29 -24.18 -6.88 -13.48
CA LYS A 29 -23.60 -7.38 -12.22
C LYS A 29 -23.22 -6.23 -11.27
N THR A 30 -23.08 -6.59 -10.00
CA THR A 30 -22.49 -5.76 -8.97
C THR A 30 -21.16 -6.37 -8.54
N VAL A 31 -20.10 -5.56 -8.53
CA VAL A 31 -18.79 -5.94 -8.00
C VAL A 31 -18.63 -5.36 -6.59
N THR A 32 -18.36 -6.22 -5.62
CA THR A 32 -18.03 -5.79 -4.26
C THR A 32 -16.54 -5.50 -4.17
N MET A 33 -16.18 -4.25 -3.85
CA MET A 33 -14.80 -3.87 -3.54
C MET A 33 -14.62 -3.88 -2.04
N ILE A 34 -13.89 -4.87 -1.52
CA ILE A 34 -13.48 -4.94 -0.12
C ILE A 34 -12.28 -4.01 0.07
N ILE A 35 -12.35 -3.14 1.10
CA ILE A 35 -11.23 -2.33 1.59
C ILE A 35 -10.86 -2.87 2.96
N ASN A 36 -9.62 -3.33 3.14
CA ASN A 36 -9.18 -4.04 4.36
C ASN A 36 -8.86 -3.13 5.56
N TYR A 37 -9.29 -1.87 5.51
CA TYR A 37 -9.15 -0.89 6.60
C TYR A 37 -10.47 -0.13 6.85
N PRO A 38 -10.64 0.50 8.03
CA PRO A 38 -11.81 1.31 8.33
C PRO A 38 -12.02 2.45 7.35
N ALA A 39 -13.29 2.87 7.19
CA ALA A 39 -13.65 4.01 6.36
C ALA A 39 -12.96 5.31 6.81
N GLY A 40 -12.69 6.22 5.87
CA GLY A 40 -12.04 7.51 6.10
C GLY A 40 -10.52 7.43 6.28
N GLY A 41 -9.92 6.24 6.28
CA GLY A 41 -8.47 6.06 6.26
C GLY A 41 -7.88 6.16 4.84
N PRO A 42 -6.53 6.19 4.72
CA PRO A 42 -5.87 6.38 3.43
C PRO A 42 -6.27 5.38 2.35
N THR A 43 -6.42 4.11 2.70
CA THR A 43 -6.84 3.05 1.76
C THR A 43 -8.27 3.24 1.27
N ASP A 44 -9.16 3.73 2.14
CA ASP A 44 -10.56 4.02 1.79
C ASP A 44 -10.67 5.25 0.89
N ILE A 45 -9.90 6.32 1.19
CA ILE A 45 -9.87 7.54 0.36
C ILE A 45 -9.54 7.19 -1.09
N GLU A 46 -8.48 6.45 -1.29
CA GLU A 46 -8.00 6.09 -2.63
C GLU A 46 -8.91 5.05 -3.31
N GLY A 47 -9.37 4.04 -2.56
CA GLY A 47 -10.31 3.04 -3.07
C GLY A 47 -11.62 3.65 -3.56
N ARG A 48 -12.10 4.74 -2.95
CA ARG A 48 -13.30 5.47 -3.42
C ARG A 48 -13.06 6.19 -4.73
N ILE A 49 -11.89 6.79 -4.94
CA ILE A 49 -11.54 7.42 -6.22
C ILE A 49 -11.49 6.34 -7.32
N VAL A 50 -10.85 5.21 -7.05
CA VAL A 50 -10.81 4.08 -7.99
C VAL A 50 -12.22 3.57 -8.29
N ALA A 51 -13.05 3.31 -7.27
CA ALA A 51 -14.39 2.76 -7.42
C ALA A 51 -15.33 3.70 -8.19
N GLN A 52 -15.12 5.00 -8.14
CA GLN A 52 -15.89 6.00 -8.88
C GLN A 52 -15.64 5.90 -10.39
N HIS A 53 -14.41 5.69 -10.82
CA HIS A 53 -14.02 5.73 -12.23
C HIS A 53 -13.92 4.35 -12.89
N LEU A 54 -13.54 3.31 -12.13
CA LEU A 54 -13.27 1.97 -12.67
C LEU A 54 -14.44 1.35 -13.46
N PRO A 55 -15.73 1.49 -13.06
CA PRO A 55 -16.84 0.92 -13.80
C PRO A 55 -16.89 1.30 -15.28
N ALA A 56 -16.48 2.52 -15.64
CA ALA A 56 -16.48 3.01 -17.01
C ALA A 56 -15.53 2.23 -17.93
N HIS A 57 -14.50 1.60 -17.32
CA HIS A 57 -13.44 0.86 -18.01
C HIS A 57 -13.65 -0.65 -18.00
N ILE A 58 -14.63 -1.16 -17.21
CA ILE A 58 -14.99 -2.59 -17.21
C ILE A 58 -16.04 -2.83 -18.28
N ALA A 59 -15.79 -3.80 -19.18
CA ALA A 59 -16.79 -4.25 -20.16
C ALA A 59 -18.05 -4.72 -19.43
N GLY A 60 -19.22 -4.19 -19.83
CA GLY A 60 -20.49 -4.43 -19.14
C GLY A 60 -20.84 -3.40 -18.04
N LYS A 61 -19.92 -2.51 -17.68
CA LYS A 61 -20.11 -1.39 -16.74
C LYS A 61 -20.85 -1.78 -15.45
N PRO A 62 -20.29 -2.69 -14.63
CA PRO A 62 -20.93 -3.12 -13.39
C PRO A 62 -21.02 -1.97 -12.37
N THR A 63 -21.96 -2.10 -11.43
CA THR A 63 -21.94 -1.24 -10.25
C THR A 63 -20.82 -1.70 -9.29
N ILE A 64 -20.01 -0.79 -8.76
CA ILE A 64 -19.04 -1.11 -7.70
C ILE A 64 -19.60 -0.65 -6.35
N VAL A 65 -19.67 -1.57 -5.38
CA VAL A 65 -20.07 -1.30 -4.00
C VAL A 65 -18.89 -1.51 -3.07
N ILE A 66 -18.56 -0.49 -2.28
CA ILE A 66 -17.46 -0.56 -1.33
C ILE A 66 -17.92 -1.19 -0.01
N LYS A 67 -17.12 -2.12 0.52
CA LYS A 67 -17.28 -2.72 1.83
C LYS A 67 -15.98 -2.58 2.64
N ASN A 68 -15.98 -1.74 3.66
CA ASN A 68 -14.84 -1.62 4.57
C ASN A 68 -14.85 -2.78 5.59
N VAL A 69 -13.73 -3.52 5.67
CA VAL A 69 -13.54 -4.67 6.57
C VAL A 69 -12.19 -4.49 7.27
N GLY A 70 -12.15 -3.58 8.23
CA GLY A 70 -10.96 -3.29 9.01
C GLY A 70 -10.75 -4.28 10.16
N GLY A 71 -9.53 -4.26 10.70
CA GLY A 71 -9.13 -4.98 11.92
C GLY A 71 -7.89 -5.85 11.73
N ALA A 72 -7.17 -6.07 12.82
CA ALA A 72 -5.91 -6.81 12.87
C ALA A 72 -4.88 -6.35 11.82
N GLY A 73 -4.76 -5.02 11.58
CA GLY A 73 -3.84 -4.50 10.58
C GLY A 73 -4.20 -4.84 9.12
N GLY A 74 -5.50 -5.06 8.82
CA GLY A 74 -5.99 -5.44 7.49
C GLY A 74 -6.17 -6.95 7.28
N VAL A 75 -5.70 -7.79 8.19
CA VAL A 75 -5.76 -9.26 8.07
C VAL A 75 -7.19 -9.78 7.98
N ILE A 76 -8.15 -9.18 8.70
CA ILE A 76 -9.56 -9.61 8.66
C ILE A 76 -10.13 -9.45 7.25
N GLY A 77 -9.96 -8.30 6.63
CA GLY A 77 -10.42 -8.05 5.26
C GLY A 77 -9.71 -8.93 4.22
N THR A 78 -8.42 -9.19 4.43
CA THR A 78 -7.64 -10.10 3.58
C THR A 78 -8.19 -11.53 3.61
N ASN A 79 -8.45 -12.06 4.80
CA ASN A 79 -9.07 -13.39 4.94
C ASN A 79 -10.47 -13.43 4.33
N GLN A 80 -11.28 -12.38 4.52
CA GLN A 80 -12.62 -12.32 3.93
C GLN A 80 -12.58 -12.35 2.40
N LEU A 81 -11.62 -11.66 1.78
CA LEU A 81 -11.45 -11.75 0.32
C LEU A 81 -11.01 -13.16 -0.11
N ALA A 82 -10.08 -13.79 0.64
CA ALA A 82 -9.62 -15.14 0.32
C ALA A 82 -10.73 -16.19 0.36
N GLU A 83 -11.73 -15.98 1.22
CA GLU A 83 -12.90 -16.85 1.40
C GLU A 83 -14.07 -16.49 0.46
N ALA A 84 -13.96 -15.40 -0.30
CA ALA A 84 -15.01 -15.00 -1.23
C ALA A 84 -15.11 -15.96 -2.42
N VAL A 85 -16.31 -16.07 -3.00
CA VAL A 85 -16.52 -16.90 -4.19
C VAL A 85 -15.65 -16.37 -5.34
N PRO A 86 -14.79 -17.20 -5.97
CA PRO A 86 -13.86 -16.76 -6.99
C PRO A 86 -14.53 -16.64 -8.37
N ASN A 87 -15.61 -15.88 -8.45
CA ASN A 87 -16.43 -15.70 -9.66
C ASN A 87 -16.19 -14.34 -10.35
N GLY A 88 -15.20 -13.57 -9.91
CA GLY A 88 -14.89 -12.25 -10.45
C GLY A 88 -15.76 -11.10 -9.92
N GLU A 89 -16.77 -11.35 -9.07
CA GLU A 89 -17.68 -10.32 -8.55
C GLU A 89 -17.23 -9.73 -7.21
N THR A 90 -16.09 -10.19 -6.69
CA THR A 90 -15.46 -9.61 -5.49
C THR A 90 -14.00 -9.27 -5.79
N ILE A 91 -13.61 -8.04 -5.49
CA ILE A 91 -12.22 -7.56 -5.57
C ILE A 91 -11.79 -6.98 -4.23
N GLY A 92 -10.52 -7.02 -3.93
CA GLY A 92 -9.92 -6.27 -2.84
C GLY A 92 -9.24 -5.02 -3.38
N PHE A 93 -9.28 -3.92 -2.60
CA PHE A 93 -8.39 -2.79 -2.77
C PHE A 93 -7.70 -2.55 -1.42
N PHE A 94 -6.48 -3.06 -1.29
CA PHE A 94 -5.81 -3.29 -0.02
C PHE A 94 -4.51 -2.50 0.13
N THR A 95 -4.14 -2.28 1.39
CA THR A 95 -2.73 -2.22 1.78
C THR A 95 -2.37 -3.62 2.29
N ILE A 96 -1.44 -4.30 1.63
CA ILE A 96 -1.02 -5.64 2.05
C ILE A 96 -0.11 -5.57 3.26
N ASP A 97 -0.21 -6.57 4.14
CA ASP A 97 0.65 -6.69 5.32
C ASP A 97 1.79 -7.68 5.06
N VAL A 98 2.87 -7.18 4.48
CA VAL A 98 4.08 -7.94 4.14
C VAL A 98 4.67 -8.63 5.37
N VAL A 99 4.72 -7.93 6.50
CA VAL A 99 5.31 -8.47 7.74
C VAL A 99 4.46 -9.61 8.30
N ALA A 100 3.13 -9.49 8.30
CA ALA A 100 2.25 -10.57 8.74
C ALA A 100 2.51 -11.86 7.93
N GLN A 101 2.75 -11.75 6.61
CA GLN A 101 3.10 -12.90 5.78
C GLN A 101 4.50 -13.43 6.09
N LEU A 102 5.51 -12.56 6.22
CA LEU A 102 6.88 -12.99 6.51
C LEU A 102 7.00 -13.71 7.85
N LEU A 103 6.20 -13.30 8.84
CA LEU A 103 6.13 -13.93 10.16
C LEU A 103 5.35 -15.25 10.17
N GLY A 104 4.61 -15.58 9.12
CA GLY A 104 3.65 -16.68 9.16
C GLY A 104 2.59 -16.45 10.23
N ASN A 105 2.09 -15.21 10.37
CA ASN A 105 1.08 -14.85 11.36
C ASN A 105 -0.15 -15.78 11.24
N PRO A 106 -0.49 -16.56 12.26
CA PRO A 106 -1.58 -17.55 12.19
C PRO A 106 -2.97 -16.92 11.95
N ALA A 107 -3.12 -15.62 12.22
CA ALA A 107 -4.34 -14.91 11.89
C ALA A 107 -4.49 -14.66 10.38
N LEU A 108 -3.39 -14.62 9.61
CA LEU A 108 -3.40 -14.50 8.15
C LEU A 108 -3.50 -15.91 7.55
N ARG A 109 -4.70 -16.32 7.14
CA ARG A 109 -5.01 -17.69 6.67
C ARG A 109 -4.76 -17.94 5.19
N VAL A 110 -4.13 -17.00 4.50
CA VAL A 110 -3.84 -17.05 3.06
C VAL A 110 -2.46 -16.49 2.79
N ASN A 111 -1.80 -16.99 1.76
CA ASN A 111 -0.58 -16.37 1.24
C ASN A 111 -0.98 -15.31 0.19
N TYR A 112 -0.36 -14.13 0.23
CA TYR A 112 -0.63 -13.10 -0.79
C TYR A 112 -0.31 -13.57 -2.20
N ALA A 113 0.65 -14.50 -2.38
CA ALA A 113 0.95 -15.09 -3.67
C ALA A 113 -0.17 -15.96 -4.26
N ASP A 114 -1.14 -16.39 -3.45
CA ASP A 114 -2.28 -17.20 -3.89
C ASP A 114 -3.39 -16.35 -4.52
N PHE A 115 -3.41 -15.04 -4.27
CA PHE A 115 -4.38 -14.14 -4.89
C PHE A 115 -4.02 -13.85 -6.36
N GLU A 116 -5.04 -13.53 -7.15
CA GLU A 116 -4.86 -12.99 -8.49
C GLU A 116 -4.59 -11.48 -8.38
N MET A 117 -3.34 -11.07 -8.55
CA MET A 117 -2.97 -9.65 -8.52
C MET A 117 -3.47 -8.96 -9.79
N ILE A 118 -4.19 -7.85 -9.60
CA ILE A 118 -4.84 -7.10 -10.70
C ILE A 118 -4.04 -5.85 -11.05
N ALA A 119 -3.69 -5.06 -10.06
CA ALA A 119 -2.96 -3.80 -10.22
C ALA A 119 -2.35 -3.37 -8.89
N GLY A 120 -1.37 -2.48 -8.94
CA GLY A 120 -0.81 -1.82 -7.77
C GLY A 120 -0.59 -0.34 -8.00
N VAL A 121 -0.36 0.38 -6.91
CA VAL A 121 0.13 1.77 -6.91
C VAL A 121 1.35 1.86 -6.00
N GLU A 122 2.42 2.38 -6.57
CA GLU A 122 3.66 2.66 -5.85
C GLU A 122 3.54 3.98 -5.08
N GLU A 123 3.83 3.95 -3.78
CA GLU A 123 3.73 5.12 -2.91
C GLU A 123 4.78 5.09 -1.80
N PRO A 124 5.29 6.27 -1.38
CA PRO A 124 6.14 6.35 -0.20
C PRO A 124 5.32 6.22 1.10
N LEU A 125 5.98 5.76 2.14
CA LEU A 125 5.52 5.86 3.52
C LEU A 125 6.15 7.10 4.16
N VAL A 126 5.34 8.01 4.69
CA VAL A 126 5.77 9.30 5.27
C VAL A 126 5.80 9.20 6.78
N ALA A 127 6.96 9.44 7.39
CA ALA A 127 7.10 9.61 8.83
C ALA A 127 6.90 11.08 9.19
N TYR A 128 6.16 11.34 10.26
CA TYR A 128 5.90 12.70 10.75
C TYR A 128 5.85 12.75 12.28
N ALA A 129 6.16 13.92 12.84
CA ALA A 129 6.08 14.13 14.27
C ALA A 129 5.45 15.48 14.60
N ARG A 130 4.91 15.59 15.81
CA ARG A 130 4.44 16.87 16.37
C ARG A 130 5.62 17.83 16.58
N LYS A 131 5.40 19.09 16.25
CA LYS A 131 6.42 20.15 16.44
C LYS A 131 6.77 20.40 17.91
N ASP A 132 5.82 20.08 18.82
CA ASP A 132 6.01 20.19 20.27
C ASP A 132 6.62 18.93 20.92
N THR A 133 7.10 17.96 20.12
CA THR A 133 7.92 16.83 20.62
C THR A 133 9.15 17.38 21.37
N PRO A 134 9.36 17.02 22.68
CA PRO A 134 10.46 17.60 23.42
C PRO A 134 11.84 17.34 22.79
N PRO A 135 12.73 18.36 22.71
CA PRO A 135 12.63 19.73 23.22
C PRO A 135 11.90 20.73 22.30
N GLY A 136 11.34 20.28 21.21
CA GLY A 136 10.70 21.04 20.15
C GLY A 136 11.36 20.82 18.80
N LEU A 137 10.57 20.80 17.71
CA LEU A 137 11.05 20.54 16.34
C LEU A 137 10.78 21.77 15.45
N ALA A 138 11.84 22.46 15.06
CA ALA A 138 11.78 23.53 14.05
C ALA A 138 12.04 22.96 12.64
N VAL A 139 12.96 22.00 12.53
CA VAL A 139 13.29 21.27 11.29
C VAL A 139 13.31 19.76 11.55
N ALA A 140 13.23 18.96 10.47
CA ALA A 140 13.12 17.51 10.58
C ALA A 140 14.27 16.85 11.37
N THR A 141 15.48 17.36 11.25
CA THR A 141 16.66 16.83 11.94
C THR A 141 16.66 17.05 13.46
N ASP A 142 15.82 17.96 13.97
CA ASP A 142 15.70 18.20 15.43
C ASP A 142 15.16 16.96 16.17
N ILE A 143 14.48 16.03 15.44
CA ILE A 143 14.05 14.75 16.01
C ILE A 143 15.23 13.95 16.60
N MET A 144 16.44 14.16 16.11
CA MET A 144 17.65 13.51 16.65
C MET A 144 17.98 13.92 18.09
N GLN A 145 17.42 15.04 18.56
CA GLN A 145 17.55 15.53 19.93
C GLN A 145 16.32 15.16 20.79
N ALA A 146 15.28 14.59 20.16
CA ALA A 146 14.05 14.26 20.86
C ALA A 146 14.24 13.15 21.89
N HIS A 147 13.51 13.27 22.98
CA HIS A 147 13.51 12.32 24.09
C HIS A 147 12.10 12.18 24.66
N GLU A 148 11.85 11.04 25.33
CA GLU A 148 10.59 10.78 26.05
C GLU A 148 9.33 10.91 25.20
N PHE A 149 9.41 10.58 23.88
CA PHE A 149 8.25 10.63 23.01
C PHE A 149 7.66 9.25 22.73
N LYS A 150 6.38 9.24 22.38
CA LYS A 150 5.64 8.04 22.00
C LYS A 150 5.48 7.99 20.47
N ALA A 151 5.79 6.83 19.89
CA ALA A 151 5.56 6.52 18.49
C ALA A 151 4.29 5.67 18.38
N LEU A 152 3.23 6.25 17.79
CA LEU A 152 1.92 5.61 17.66
C LEU A 152 1.86 4.81 16.36
N SER A 153 1.29 3.62 16.42
CA SER A 153 1.20 2.75 15.24
C SER A 153 0.09 1.71 15.37
N LEU A 154 -0.06 0.88 14.34
CA LEU A 154 -0.98 -0.25 14.31
C LEU A 154 -0.51 -1.37 15.25
N ASN A 155 -0.97 -2.62 15.07
CA ASN A 155 -0.44 -3.73 15.89
C ASN A 155 1.05 -3.99 15.61
N ALA A 156 1.76 -4.63 16.56
CA ALA A 156 3.21 -4.83 16.52
C ALA A 156 3.72 -5.69 15.35
N GLN A 157 2.87 -6.51 14.74
CA GLN A 157 3.22 -7.35 13.60
C GLN A 157 2.83 -6.73 12.26
N ASN A 158 2.35 -5.50 12.25
CA ASN A 158 1.98 -4.79 11.04
C ASN A 158 3.18 -4.13 10.37
N SER A 159 3.22 -4.15 9.04
CA SER A 159 4.31 -3.58 8.23
C SER A 159 4.57 -2.10 8.53
N ASN A 160 3.53 -1.28 8.73
CA ASN A 160 3.71 0.13 9.08
C ASN A 160 4.44 0.29 10.42
N THR A 161 4.04 -0.51 11.43
CA THR A 161 4.64 -0.49 12.77
C THR A 161 6.10 -0.89 12.73
N ILE A 162 6.41 -1.99 12.06
CA ILE A 162 7.79 -2.50 11.94
C ILE A 162 8.67 -1.51 11.18
N ASN A 163 8.21 -0.97 10.05
CA ASN A 163 8.98 -0.01 9.27
C ASN A 163 9.24 1.29 10.04
N GLN A 164 8.26 1.77 10.83
CA GLN A 164 8.44 2.90 11.73
C GLN A 164 9.50 2.61 12.79
N ALA A 165 9.35 1.51 13.53
CA ALA A 165 10.24 1.16 14.62
C ALA A 165 11.68 0.92 14.16
N LEU A 166 11.89 0.16 13.07
CA LEU A 166 13.21 -0.08 12.49
C LEU A 166 13.89 1.22 12.03
N SER A 167 13.13 2.15 11.46
CA SER A 167 13.66 3.47 11.06
C SER A 167 14.15 4.27 12.27
N LEU A 168 13.38 4.29 13.37
CA LEU A 168 13.74 4.98 14.60
C LEU A 168 14.96 4.33 15.28
N ASP A 169 15.02 3.00 15.31
CA ASP A 169 16.14 2.26 15.90
C ASP A 169 17.44 2.46 15.11
N LEU A 170 17.39 2.45 13.77
CA LEU A 170 18.53 2.76 12.91
C LEU A 170 19.09 4.17 13.19
N LEU A 171 18.21 5.12 13.43
CA LEU A 171 18.60 6.48 13.84
C LEU A 171 19.13 6.55 15.28
N GLY A 172 18.91 5.50 16.08
CA GLY A 172 19.31 5.46 17.50
C GLY A 172 18.43 6.32 18.39
N LEU A 173 17.17 6.55 17.99
CA LEU A 173 16.22 7.34 18.76
C LEU A 173 15.68 6.56 19.95
N LYS A 174 15.44 7.25 21.07
CA LYS A 174 14.81 6.69 22.26
C LYS A 174 13.34 7.08 22.29
N TYR A 175 12.47 6.10 22.17
CA TYR A 175 11.03 6.31 22.11
C TYR A 175 10.28 5.17 22.82
N ARG A 176 9.00 5.40 23.10
CA ARG A 176 8.06 4.35 23.53
C ARG A 176 7.13 4.00 22.37
N ALA A 177 7.17 2.76 21.90
CA ALA A 177 6.23 2.27 20.91
C ALA A 177 4.83 2.07 21.53
N ILE A 178 3.78 2.50 20.82
CA ILE A 178 2.37 2.28 21.17
C ILE A 178 1.67 1.62 19.97
N PRO A 179 1.82 0.30 19.79
CA PRO A 179 1.24 -0.44 18.66
C PRO A 179 -0.18 -0.92 18.98
N ALA A 180 -1.15 -0.02 19.11
CA ALA A 180 -2.46 -0.31 19.68
C ALA A 180 -3.67 0.09 18.80
N TYR A 181 -3.46 0.76 17.67
CA TYR A 181 -4.54 1.34 16.86
C TYR A 181 -5.00 0.39 15.74
N ARG A 182 -6.30 0.47 15.39
CA ARG A 182 -6.91 -0.40 14.36
C ARG A 182 -6.71 0.12 12.94
N GLY A 183 -6.41 1.42 12.78
CA GLY A 183 -6.22 2.07 11.49
C GLY A 183 -5.51 3.41 11.62
N LEU A 184 -4.91 3.89 10.52
CA LEU A 184 -4.15 5.14 10.52
C LEU A 184 -5.01 6.37 10.84
N LYS A 185 -6.32 6.34 10.57
CA LYS A 185 -7.21 7.45 10.97
C LYS A 185 -7.34 7.58 12.49
N GLU A 186 -7.33 6.47 13.22
CA GLU A 186 -7.30 6.50 14.70
C GLU A 186 -5.95 7.04 15.20
N VAL A 187 -4.83 6.64 14.55
CA VAL A 187 -3.49 7.18 14.86
C VAL A 187 -3.45 8.69 14.64
N GLU A 188 -3.97 9.19 13.51
CA GLU A 188 -4.06 10.62 13.22
C GLU A 188 -4.83 11.38 14.32
N THR A 189 -5.97 10.83 14.75
CA THR A 189 -6.78 11.41 15.83
C THR A 189 -6.00 11.46 17.14
N ALA A 190 -5.29 10.39 17.47
CA ALA A 190 -4.48 10.31 18.69
C ALA A 190 -3.27 11.29 18.65
N ILE A 191 -2.62 11.47 17.50
CA ILE A 191 -1.60 12.51 17.30
C ILE A 191 -2.20 13.90 17.50
N LEU A 192 -3.38 14.18 16.93
CA LEU A 192 -4.06 15.46 17.09
C LEU A 192 -4.38 15.75 18.57
N GLN A 193 -4.78 14.73 19.32
CA GLN A 193 -5.10 14.79 20.76
C GLN A 193 -3.84 14.74 21.66
N ASN A 194 -2.64 14.68 21.07
CA ASN A 194 -1.35 14.58 21.79
C ASN A 194 -1.22 13.35 22.70
N GLU A 195 -1.83 12.22 22.31
CA GLU A 195 -1.62 10.94 23.00
C GLU A 195 -0.21 10.36 22.72
N GLY A 196 0.40 10.79 21.60
CA GLY A 196 1.76 10.52 21.21
C GLY A 196 2.25 11.55 20.19
N GLN A 197 3.53 11.47 19.85
CA GLN A 197 4.19 12.54 19.13
C GLN A 197 4.62 12.19 17.72
N LEU A 198 4.85 10.90 17.43
CA LEU A 198 5.34 10.44 16.11
C LEU A 198 4.44 9.35 15.55
N ALA A 199 4.25 9.38 14.24
CA ALA A 199 3.57 8.34 13.48
C ALA A 199 4.08 8.29 12.04
N ASN A 200 3.59 7.31 11.27
CA ASN A 200 3.73 7.27 9.82
C ASN A 200 2.38 7.13 9.13
N THR A 201 2.35 7.52 7.85
CA THR A 201 1.16 7.34 7.00
C THR A 201 1.59 7.20 5.54
N SER A 202 0.71 6.66 4.68
CA SER A 202 0.95 6.62 3.23
C SER A 202 0.80 8.00 2.60
N LEU A 203 1.22 8.15 1.35
CA LEU A 203 1.08 9.40 0.61
C LEU A 203 -0.36 9.94 0.62
N PRO A 204 -1.43 9.15 0.31
CA PRO A 204 -2.81 9.63 0.42
C PRO A 204 -3.21 10.05 1.84
N GLY A 205 -2.69 9.38 2.85
CA GLY A 205 -2.91 9.78 4.24
C GLY A 205 -2.25 11.11 4.58
N TRP A 206 -1.03 11.33 4.10
CA TRP A 206 -0.35 12.59 4.28
C TRP A 206 -1.07 13.74 3.57
N THR A 207 -1.20 13.66 2.25
CA THR A 207 -1.74 14.76 1.43
C THR A 207 -3.25 14.96 1.57
N GLY A 208 -4.01 13.88 1.80
CA GLY A 208 -5.48 13.91 1.89
C GLY A 208 -6.03 14.11 3.31
N SER A 209 -5.21 13.90 4.35
CA SER A 209 -5.68 13.99 5.74
C SER A 209 -4.71 14.74 6.66
N VAL A 210 -3.49 14.23 6.87
CA VAL A 210 -2.56 14.76 7.90
C VAL A 210 -2.18 16.20 7.63
N GLU A 211 -1.62 16.49 6.45
CA GLU A 211 -1.16 17.84 6.08
C GLU A 211 -2.30 18.87 6.08
N PRO A 212 -3.48 18.61 5.48
CA PRO A 212 -4.60 19.57 5.52
C PRO A 212 -5.16 19.84 6.91
N THR A 213 -5.17 18.85 7.82
CA THR A 213 -5.83 18.97 9.12
C THR A 213 -4.89 19.37 10.25
N MET A 214 -3.62 19.01 10.19
CA MET A 214 -2.65 19.22 11.26
C MET A 214 -1.24 19.64 10.82
N GLY A 215 -1.04 20.08 9.57
CA GLY A 215 0.25 20.52 9.05
C GLY A 215 0.84 21.72 9.81
N ASN A 216 0.01 22.48 10.52
CA ASN A 216 0.48 23.55 11.41
C ASN A 216 1.13 23.01 12.71
N ILE A 217 0.78 21.80 13.17
CA ILE A 217 1.27 21.21 14.43
C ILE A 217 2.21 20.02 14.22
N VAL A 218 2.27 19.45 13.03
CA VAL A 218 3.20 18.35 12.69
C VAL A 218 4.23 18.78 11.67
N LEU A 219 5.34 18.03 11.63
CA LEU A 219 6.44 18.19 10.70
C LEU A 219 6.71 16.86 10.02
N PRO A 220 6.73 16.76 8.67
CA PRO A 220 7.18 15.55 7.99
C PRO A 220 8.70 15.41 8.18
N LEU A 221 9.16 14.19 8.43
CA LEU A 221 10.55 13.92 8.77
C LEU A 221 11.32 13.31 7.60
N TRP A 222 10.84 12.19 7.09
CA TRP A 222 11.39 11.49 5.93
C TRP A 222 10.32 10.66 5.23
N GLN A 223 10.64 10.21 4.02
CA GLN A 223 9.86 9.23 3.30
C GLN A 223 10.64 7.93 3.13
N LEU A 224 10.02 6.76 3.40
CA LEU A 224 10.49 5.49 2.88
C LEU A 224 10.03 5.40 1.43
N ALA A 225 10.93 5.69 0.53
CA ALA A 225 10.63 5.73 -0.90
C ALA A 225 10.66 4.33 -1.51
N PRO A 226 9.87 4.07 -2.58
CA PRO A 226 10.01 2.90 -3.41
C PRO A 226 11.41 2.78 -4.02
N ARG A 227 11.85 1.55 -4.27
CA ARG A 227 13.15 1.28 -4.83
C ARG A 227 13.15 1.49 -6.33
N GLY A 228 14.00 2.37 -6.84
CA GLY A 228 14.22 2.58 -8.27
C GLY A 228 14.85 1.36 -8.95
N LYS A 229 14.70 1.29 -10.27
CA LYS A 229 15.25 0.18 -11.09
C LYS A 229 16.78 0.10 -11.01
N ASP A 230 17.45 1.21 -10.74
CA ASP A 230 18.89 1.32 -10.50
C ASP A 230 19.31 0.95 -9.07
N GLY A 231 18.36 0.58 -8.23
CA GLY A 231 18.56 0.23 -6.83
C GLY A 231 18.62 1.42 -5.86
N SER A 232 18.50 2.65 -6.35
CA SER A 232 18.40 3.86 -5.53
C SER A 232 17.02 4.02 -4.90
N TYR A 233 16.89 5.00 -4.01
CA TYR A 233 15.62 5.39 -3.40
C TYR A 233 15.35 6.87 -3.71
N PRO A 234 14.78 7.19 -4.90
CA PRO A 234 14.49 8.55 -5.29
C PRO A 234 13.35 9.13 -4.45
N ARG A 235 13.37 10.45 -4.24
CA ARG A 235 12.22 11.13 -3.62
C ARG A 235 10.98 11.00 -4.49
N SER A 236 9.83 10.82 -3.86
CA SER A 236 8.54 10.84 -4.55
C SER A 236 8.34 12.19 -5.26
N PRO A 237 7.88 12.19 -6.52
CA PRO A 237 7.52 13.43 -7.22
C PRO A 237 6.45 14.26 -6.50
N ALA A 238 5.62 13.64 -5.66
CA ALA A 238 4.63 14.33 -4.84
C ALA A 238 5.24 15.07 -3.64
N LEU A 239 6.42 14.63 -3.18
CA LEU A 239 7.08 15.15 -1.98
C LEU A 239 8.56 15.46 -2.27
N PRO A 240 8.86 16.33 -3.27
CA PRO A 240 10.24 16.56 -3.71
C PRO A 240 11.09 17.25 -2.63
N GLY A 241 10.46 17.98 -1.72
CA GLY A 241 11.11 18.64 -0.58
C GLY A 241 11.38 17.74 0.61
N LEU A 242 10.73 16.57 0.69
CA LEU A 242 10.90 15.65 1.81
C LEU A 242 12.06 14.68 1.53
N PRO A 243 13.10 14.60 2.39
CA PRO A 243 14.20 13.67 2.18
C PRO A 243 13.71 12.21 2.24
N THR A 244 14.39 11.32 1.52
CA THR A 244 14.23 9.88 1.74
C THR A 244 14.86 9.50 3.08
N PHE A 245 14.53 8.32 3.59
CA PHE A 245 15.16 7.82 4.83
C PHE A 245 16.69 7.77 4.71
N GLU A 246 17.21 7.39 3.55
CA GLU A 246 18.65 7.34 3.27
C GLU A 246 19.30 8.72 3.32
N GLU A 247 18.65 9.72 2.73
CA GLU A 247 19.13 11.11 2.74
C GLU A 247 19.05 11.71 4.16
N PHE A 248 17.94 11.45 4.86
CA PHE A 248 17.77 11.88 6.25
C PHE A 248 18.81 11.22 7.15
N TYR A 249 19.00 9.91 7.04
CA TYR A 249 20.00 9.16 7.79
C TYR A 249 21.40 9.71 7.54
N ALA A 250 21.79 9.94 6.29
CA ALA A 250 23.09 10.49 5.93
C ALA A 250 23.30 11.88 6.58
N THR A 251 22.29 12.74 6.55
CA THR A 251 22.34 14.05 7.19
C THR A 251 22.50 13.92 8.71
N ALA A 252 21.74 13.03 9.35
CA ALA A 252 21.76 12.81 10.80
C ALA A 252 23.03 12.10 11.29
N LYS A 253 23.72 11.34 10.43
CA LYS A 253 24.90 10.51 10.77
C LYS A 253 26.19 10.98 10.08
N GLY A 254 26.32 12.29 9.80
CA GLY A 254 27.56 12.87 9.28
C GLY A 254 27.99 12.33 7.91
N GLY A 255 27.05 12.08 7.01
CA GLY A 255 27.30 11.60 5.65
C GLY A 255 27.33 10.07 5.50
N GLN A 256 27.17 9.31 6.58
CA GLN A 256 27.13 7.84 6.52
C GLN A 256 25.81 7.37 5.89
N ARG A 257 25.87 6.36 5.01
CA ARG A 257 24.67 5.70 4.49
C ARG A 257 24.20 4.60 5.44
N PRO A 258 22.88 4.38 5.57
CA PRO A 258 22.37 3.26 6.36
C PRO A 258 22.84 1.93 5.76
N SER A 259 23.26 1.00 6.60
CA SER A 259 23.78 -0.30 6.20
C SER A 259 23.66 -1.32 7.34
N GLY A 260 24.05 -2.57 7.05
CA GLY A 260 24.02 -3.65 8.02
C GLY A 260 22.67 -4.36 8.08
N PHE A 261 22.59 -5.37 8.94
CA PHE A 261 21.47 -6.32 8.96
C PHE A 261 20.12 -5.65 9.28
N THR A 262 20.07 -4.72 10.24
CA THR A 262 18.81 -4.01 10.57
C THR A 262 18.27 -3.20 9.38
N TYR A 263 19.16 -2.59 8.59
CA TYR A 263 18.76 -1.89 7.38
C TYR A 263 18.29 -2.86 6.29
N GLU A 264 18.94 -4.02 6.15
CA GLU A 264 18.47 -5.08 5.25
C GLU A 264 17.06 -5.56 5.64
N VAL A 265 16.79 -5.72 6.94
CA VAL A 265 15.44 -6.06 7.44
C VAL A 265 14.42 -4.96 7.15
N LEU A 266 14.77 -3.68 7.36
CA LEU A 266 13.90 -2.55 7.02
C LEU A 266 13.51 -2.61 5.53
N ARG A 267 14.48 -2.84 4.64
CA ARG A 267 14.23 -2.88 3.20
C ARG A 267 13.46 -4.13 2.78
N ALA A 268 13.72 -5.28 3.39
CA ALA A 268 12.96 -6.51 3.13
C ALA A 268 11.48 -6.38 3.50
N SER A 269 11.13 -5.54 4.49
CA SER A 269 9.74 -5.29 4.90
C SER A 269 9.11 -4.08 4.17
N SER A 270 9.89 -3.03 3.86
CA SER A 270 9.36 -1.80 3.27
C SER A 270 9.28 -1.85 1.75
N ASP A 271 10.30 -2.36 1.04
CA ASP A 271 10.34 -2.33 -0.43
C ASP A 271 9.11 -2.99 -1.09
N PRO A 272 8.68 -4.21 -0.67
CA PRO A 272 7.46 -4.80 -1.25
C PRO A 272 6.20 -4.00 -0.91
N MET A 273 6.13 -3.40 0.29
CA MET A 273 4.98 -2.62 0.71
C MET A 273 4.87 -1.32 -0.09
N VAL A 274 5.94 -0.51 -0.17
CA VAL A 274 5.90 0.79 -0.85
C VAL A 274 5.90 0.64 -2.37
N GLY A 275 6.46 -0.46 -2.90
CA GLY A 275 6.46 -0.78 -4.34
C GLY A 275 5.09 -1.16 -4.90
N MET A 276 4.12 -1.52 -4.05
CA MET A 276 2.71 -1.73 -4.40
C MET A 276 1.81 -1.39 -3.23
N PHE A 277 1.93 -0.18 -2.72
CA PHE A 277 1.30 0.25 -1.47
C PHE A 277 -0.22 0.05 -1.47
N ARG A 278 -0.86 0.34 -2.60
CA ARG A 278 -2.23 -0.09 -2.87
C ARG A 278 -2.22 -1.22 -3.86
N THR A 279 -3.01 -2.22 -3.58
CA THR A 279 -3.07 -3.43 -4.42
C THR A 279 -4.52 -3.80 -4.66
N ALA A 280 -4.89 -3.84 -5.93
CA ALA A 280 -6.14 -4.45 -6.37
C ALA A 280 -5.89 -5.94 -6.62
N LEU A 281 -6.72 -6.81 -6.06
CA LEU A 281 -6.56 -8.25 -6.14
C LEU A 281 -7.92 -8.97 -6.13
N MET A 282 -7.96 -10.18 -6.66
CA MET A 282 -9.11 -11.06 -6.63
C MET A 282 -8.86 -12.31 -5.79
N PRO A 283 -9.92 -13.00 -5.32
CA PRO A 283 -9.79 -14.25 -4.56
C PRO A 283 -8.88 -15.27 -5.26
N PRO A 284 -8.20 -16.13 -4.50
CA PRO A 284 -7.47 -17.27 -5.08
C PRO A 284 -8.35 -18.10 -6.00
N LYS A 285 -7.79 -18.57 -7.11
CA LYS A 285 -8.48 -19.42 -8.12
C LYS A 285 -9.62 -18.70 -8.88
N THR A 286 -9.65 -17.38 -8.89
CA THR A 286 -10.55 -16.66 -9.80
C THR A 286 -10.19 -17.02 -11.24
N PRO A 287 -11.18 -17.36 -12.10
CA PRO A 287 -10.92 -17.71 -13.51
C PRO A 287 -10.15 -16.63 -14.26
N SER A 288 -9.37 -17.04 -15.25
CA SER A 288 -8.52 -16.12 -16.01
C SER A 288 -9.29 -15.02 -16.76
N GLU A 289 -10.53 -15.29 -17.18
CA GLU A 289 -11.36 -14.31 -17.90
C GLU A 289 -11.65 -13.05 -17.05
N PRO A 290 -12.29 -13.11 -15.86
CA PRO A 290 -12.52 -11.92 -15.05
C PRO A 290 -11.22 -11.27 -14.58
N VAL A 291 -10.15 -12.02 -14.35
CA VAL A 291 -8.81 -11.47 -14.02
C VAL A 291 -8.29 -10.62 -15.18
N ALA A 292 -8.31 -11.13 -16.41
CA ALA A 292 -7.85 -10.40 -17.59
C ALA A 292 -8.69 -9.14 -17.86
N LEU A 293 -10.03 -9.24 -17.74
CA LEU A 293 -10.93 -8.11 -17.89
C LEU A 293 -10.64 -7.01 -16.87
N MET A 294 -10.42 -7.37 -15.61
CA MET A 294 -10.15 -6.40 -14.55
C MET A 294 -8.76 -5.78 -14.71
N ARG A 295 -7.72 -6.55 -15.07
CA ARG A 295 -6.38 -6.02 -15.38
C ARG A 295 -6.45 -5.00 -16.52
N SER A 296 -7.15 -5.34 -17.61
CA SER A 296 -7.35 -4.41 -18.73
C SER A 296 -8.08 -3.14 -18.29
N ALA A 297 -9.13 -3.26 -17.47
CA ALA A 297 -9.87 -2.11 -16.95
C ALA A 297 -8.98 -1.16 -16.11
N PHE A 298 -8.08 -1.69 -15.27
CA PHE A 298 -7.14 -0.88 -14.52
C PHE A 298 -6.10 -0.21 -15.42
N VAL A 299 -5.60 -0.88 -16.46
CA VAL A 299 -4.70 -0.26 -17.44
C VAL A 299 -5.36 0.92 -18.15
N GLU A 300 -6.63 0.80 -18.52
CA GLU A 300 -7.39 1.89 -19.17
C GLU A 300 -7.75 3.01 -18.16
N LEU A 301 -8.09 2.65 -16.92
CA LEU A 301 -8.32 3.63 -15.85
C LEU A 301 -7.09 4.55 -15.66
N TRP A 302 -5.89 3.99 -15.66
CA TRP A 302 -4.64 4.73 -15.48
C TRP A 302 -4.29 5.69 -16.64
N LYS A 303 -4.94 5.52 -17.78
CA LYS A 303 -4.83 6.43 -18.94
C LYS A 303 -5.94 7.49 -18.95
N ASN A 304 -6.96 7.34 -18.12
CA ASN A 304 -8.14 8.22 -18.11
C ASN A 304 -7.79 9.60 -17.51
N PRO A 305 -7.92 10.71 -18.30
CA PRO A 305 -7.56 12.05 -17.82
C PRO A 305 -8.42 12.53 -16.62
N GLU A 306 -9.68 12.12 -16.56
CA GLU A 306 -10.58 12.51 -15.46
C GLU A 306 -10.16 11.83 -14.18
N PHE A 307 -9.89 10.52 -14.22
CA PHE A 307 -9.35 9.78 -13.09
C PHE A 307 -8.02 10.39 -12.59
N ILE A 308 -7.07 10.65 -13.51
CA ILE A 308 -5.77 11.22 -13.16
C ILE A 308 -5.93 12.59 -12.51
N ARG A 309 -6.84 13.43 -13.02
CA ARG A 309 -7.13 14.75 -12.44
C ARG A 309 -7.73 14.62 -11.05
N ASP A 310 -8.75 13.76 -10.88
CA ASP A 310 -9.45 13.61 -9.60
C ASP A 310 -8.55 12.95 -8.56
N TYR A 311 -7.73 11.98 -8.97
CA TYR A 311 -6.69 11.41 -8.13
C TYR A 311 -5.68 12.48 -7.69
N ALA A 312 -5.16 13.28 -8.63
CA ALA A 312 -4.19 14.33 -8.33
C ALA A 312 -4.77 15.48 -7.49
N ASN A 313 -6.08 15.74 -7.55
CA ASN A 313 -6.74 16.71 -6.68
C ASN A 313 -6.68 16.31 -5.20
N VAL A 314 -6.75 15.01 -4.90
CA VAL A 314 -6.75 14.48 -3.53
C VAL A 314 -5.32 14.10 -3.09
N ILE A 315 -4.61 13.32 -3.91
CA ILE A 315 -3.31 12.71 -3.56
C ILE A 315 -2.12 13.63 -3.88
N LYS A 316 -2.38 14.74 -4.61
CA LYS A 316 -1.40 15.76 -5.02
C LYS A 316 -0.33 15.26 -5.99
N THR A 317 -0.51 14.08 -6.57
CA THR A 317 0.35 13.52 -7.62
C THR A 317 -0.43 12.62 -8.56
N LYS A 318 0.17 12.26 -9.69
CA LYS A 318 -0.34 11.17 -10.53
C LYS A 318 0.00 9.83 -9.89
N PRO A 319 -0.88 8.82 -10.01
CA PRO A 319 -0.54 7.47 -9.54
C PRO A 319 0.64 6.90 -10.34
N ILE A 320 1.53 6.20 -9.64
CA ILE A 320 2.58 5.39 -10.27
C ILE A 320 2.06 3.96 -10.31
N PHE A 321 1.70 3.54 -11.52
CA PHE A 321 1.02 2.27 -11.76
C PHE A 321 1.98 1.08 -11.74
N VAL A 322 1.56 0.02 -11.05
CA VAL A 322 2.19 -1.31 -11.04
C VAL A 322 1.21 -2.30 -11.69
N THR A 323 1.66 -3.03 -12.68
CA THR A 323 0.81 -4.03 -13.36
C THR A 323 0.50 -5.22 -12.44
N GLY A 324 -0.53 -6.00 -12.79
CA GLY A 324 -0.86 -7.20 -12.04
C GLY A 324 0.27 -8.23 -12.05
N GLU A 325 1.01 -8.33 -13.14
CA GLU A 325 2.18 -9.20 -13.29
C GLU A 325 3.32 -8.74 -12.37
N GLU A 326 3.69 -7.46 -12.39
CA GLU A 326 4.70 -6.89 -11.50
C GLU A 326 4.32 -7.07 -10.03
N ALA A 327 3.05 -6.84 -9.67
CA ALA A 327 2.56 -7.06 -8.31
C ALA A 327 2.64 -8.56 -7.91
N GLN A 328 2.36 -9.47 -8.84
CA GLN A 328 2.50 -10.92 -8.62
C GLN A 328 3.97 -11.29 -8.34
N ASP A 329 4.90 -10.72 -9.10
CA ASP A 329 6.34 -10.94 -8.90
C ASP A 329 6.82 -10.43 -7.53
N ILE A 330 6.31 -9.27 -7.10
CA ILE A 330 6.62 -8.69 -5.78
C ILE A 330 6.17 -9.65 -4.65
N VAL A 331 4.93 -10.15 -4.67
CA VAL A 331 4.46 -11.07 -3.62
C VAL A 331 5.14 -12.43 -3.70
N ALA A 332 5.46 -12.93 -4.89
CA ALA A 332 6.20 -14.18 -5.06
C ALA A 332 7.63 -14.09 -4.49
N ALA A 333 8.25 -12.91 -4.57
CA ALA A 333 9.59 -12.67 -4.02
C ALA A 333 9.63 -12.76 -2.47
N LEU A 334 8.50 -12.59 -1.77
CA LEU A 334 8.43 -12.73 -0.31
C LEU A 334 8.83 -14.15 0.17
N ALA A 335 8.60 -15.16 -0.67
CA ALA A 335 9.02 -16.53 -0.36
C ALA A 335 10.55 -16.67 -0.27
N LYS A 336 11.31 -15.80 -0.97
CA LYS A 336 12.78 -15.80 -1.05
C LYS A 336 13.45 -14.99 0.05
N VAL A 337 12.69 -14.31 0.92
CA VAL A 337 13.24 -13.57 2.06
C VAL A 337 13.95 -14.53 3.00
N LYS A 338 15.19 -14.17 3.38
CA LYS A 338 16.09 -15.01 4.18
C LYS A 338 15.44 -15.40 5.53
N PRO A 339 15.65 -16.66 5.98
CA PRO A 339 15.10 -17.15 7.24
C PRO A 339 15.52 -16.30 8.46
N GLU A 340 16.75 -15.79 8.47
CA GLU A 340 17.25 -14.93 9.55
C GLU A 340 16.52 -13.59 9.65
N ILE A 341 16.05 -13.03 8.53
CA ILE A 341 15.21 -11.83 8.53
C ILE A 341 13.83 -12.13 9.16
N LYS A 342 13.23 -13.27 8.80
CA LYS A 342 11.94 -13.70 9.37
C LYS A 342 12.06 -13.93 10.87
N ALA A 343 13.11 -14.61 11.32
CA ALA A 343 13.37 -14.86 12.74
C ALA A 343 13.59 -13.54 13.52
N PHE A 344 14.36 -12.61 12.95
CA PHE A 344 14.55 -11.29 13.54
C PHE A 344 13.24 -10.51 13.66
N LEU A 345 12.42 -10.46 12.60
CA LEU A 345 11.13 -9.77 12.62
C LEU A 345 10.20 -10.32 13.71
N LEU A 346 10.18 -11.64 13.90
CA LEU A 346 9.36 -12.28 14.95
C LEU A 346 9.82 -11.84 16.35
N ASP A 347 11.11 -11.93 16.66
CA ASP A 347 11.64 -11.48 17.94
C ASP A 347 11.43 -9.97 18.13
N TYR A 348 11.67 -9.18 17.08
CA TYR A 348 11.51 -7.74 17.10
C TYR A 348 10.07 -7.31 17.38
N SER A 349 9.09 -7.90 16.69
CA SER A 349 7.67 -7.60 16.92
C SER A 349 7.23 -7.93 18.36
N ASN A 350 7.73 -9.02 18.93
CA ASN A 350 7.46 -9.40 20.33
C ASN A 350 8.05 -8.41 21.35
N ARG A 351 9.16 -7.74 21.01
CA ARG A 351 9.75 -6.71 21.87
C ARG A 351 8.97 -5.40 21.86
N LEU A 352 8.30 -5.05 20.77
CA LEU A 352 7.51 -3.82 20.65
C LEU A 352 6.26 -3.79 21.54
N VAL A 353 5.80 -4.92 22.06
CA VAL A 353 4.64 -5.02 22.97
C VAL A 353 5.01 -5.14 24.45
N ARG A 354 6.29 -5.19 24.76
CA ARG A 354 6.83 -5.19 26.14
C ARG A 354 7.15 -3.81 26.64
#